data_81127e59b5a0cecc569ef0f6452b3699
#
_entry.id   81127e59b5a0cecc569ef0f6452b3699
#
_cell.length_a   1.000
_cell.length_b   1.000
_cell.length_c   1.000
_cell.angle_alpha   90.00
_cell.angle_beta   90.00
_cell.angle_gamma   90.00
#
_symmetry.space_group_name_H-M   'P 1'
#
loop_
_entity.id
_entity.type
_entity.pdbx_description
1 polymer ?
#
loop_
_entity_poly.entity_id
_entity_poly.type
_entity_poly.pdbx_seq_one_letter_code
_entity_poly.pdbx_strand_id
1 'polypeptide(L)'
;MKIVVIGSSNIDMIARVNHLPMPGETVGQARFMQAYGGKGANQAVAAARMGGEVTFVTALGNDMYANMLKEHYCKEGIVTDQIIIDNQNPTGTALILVAENAENCIAVAPGANGSLSTAHIEQISKTLEDAD
;
A
#
# COMPACT_ATOMS: atom_id res chain seq x y z
N MET A 1 11.96 19.34 6.77
CA MET A 1 11.58 18.28 7.74
C MET A 1 11.78 16.95 7.05
N LYS A 2 12.64 16.11 7.61
CA LYS A 2 12.91 14.77 7.14
C LYS A 2 12.01 13.79 7.89
N ILE A 3 11.17 13.06 7.17
CA ILE A 3 10.16 12.18 7.73
C ILE A 3 10.43 10.75 7.25
N VAL A 4 10.47 9.81 8.16
CA VAL A 4 10.51 8.39 7.85
C VAL A 4 9.15 7.78 8.16
N VAL A 5 8.51 7.20 7.17
CA VAL A 5 7.25 6.46 7.34
C VAL A 5 7.54 4.97 7.18
N ILE A 6 7.15 4.18 8.18
CA ILE A 6 7.28 2.72 8.17
C ILE A 6 5.89 2.13 8.18
N GLY A 7 5.53 1.35 7.18
CA GLY A 7 4.18 0.78 7.15
C GLY A 7 3.81 0.05 5.88
N SER A 8 2.52 -0.32 5.81
CA SER A 8 1.97 -1.12 4.72
C SER A 8 1.78 -0.33 3.42
N SER A 9 1.94 -1.07 2.33
CA SER A 9 1.67 -0.62 0.96
C SER A 9 0.84 -1.68 0.24
N ASN A 10 -0.26 -1.29 -0.38
CA ASN A 10 -1.19 -2.19 -1.06
C ASN A 10 -1.58 -1.70 -2.45
N ILE A 11 -2.01 -2.63 -3.27
CA ILE A 11 -2.93 -2.34 -4.38
C ILE A 11 -4.35 -2.62 -3.91
N ASP A 12 -5.21 -1.63 -3.99
CA ASP A 12 -6.64 -1.77 -3.70
C ASP A 12 -7.39 -2.11 -4.99
N MET A 13 -8.00 -3.29 -5.02
CA MET A 13 -8.85 -3.77 -6.11
C MET A 13 -10.30 -3.54 -5.70
N ILE A 14 -10.92 -2.54 -6.32
CA ILE A 14 -12.24 -2.05 -5.91
C ILE A 14 -13.27 -2.43 -6.97
N ALA A 15 -14.33 -3.09 -6.56
CA ALA A 15 -15.50 -3.31 -7.39
C ALA A 15 -16.70 -2.57 -6.79
N ARG A 16 -17.25 -1.62 -7.55
CA ARG A 16 -18.51 -0.96 -7.20
C ARG A 16 -19.68 -1.78 -7.72
N VAL A 17 -20.59 -2.12 -6.83
CA VAL A 17 -21.75 -3.00 -7.06
C VAL A 17 -23.04 -2.32 -6.60
N ASN A 18 -24.18 -2.77 -7.10
CA ASN A 18 -25.48 -2.23 -6.66
C ASN A 18 -25.74 -2.58 -5.18
N HIS A 19 -25.40 -3.81 -4.78
CA HIS A 19 -25.48 -4.28 -3.40
C HIS A 19 -24.36 -5.29 -3.12
N LEU A 20 -23.99 -5.47 -1.84
CA LEU A 20 -23.01 -6.49 -1.47
C LEU A 20 -23.59 -7.88 -1.70
N PRO A 21 -22.88 -8.81 -2.37
CA PRO A 21 -23.37 -10.16 -2.62
C PRO A 21 -23.55 -10.96 -1.33
N MET A 22 -24.64 -11.71 -1.24
CA MET A 22 -24.84 -12.71 -0.21
C MET A 22 -24.00 -13.96 -0.52
N PRO A 23 -23.72 -14.82 0.48
CA PRO A 23 -23.04 -16.08 0.22
C PRO A 23 -23.71 -16.89 -0.89
N GLY A 24 -22.94 -17.25 -1.93
CA GLY A 24 -23.43 -17.97 -3.11
C GLY A 24 -24.08 -17.10 -4.19
N GLU A 25 -24.22 -15.81 -3.97
CA GLU A 25 -24.77 -14.86 -4.95
C GLU A 25 -23.69 -14.34 -5.89
N THR A 26 -24.05 -14.13 -7.16
CA THR A 26 -23.26 -13.42 -8.15
C THR A 26 -23.92 -12.09 -8.48
N VAL A 27 -23.28 -10.98 -8.16
CA VAL A 27 -23.72 -9.64 -8.56
C VAL A 27 -22.96 -9.23 -9.81
N GLY A 28 -23.67 -9.04 -10.92
CA GLY A 28 -23.11 -8.59 -12.20
C GLY A 28 -22.99 -7.07 -12.31
N GLN A 29 -22.49 -6.62 -13.47
CA GLN A 29 -22.39 -5.17 -13.84
C GLN A 29 -21.55 -4.32 -12.89
N ALA A 30 -20.62 -4.93 -12.13
CA ALA A 30 -19.69 -4.22 -11.28
C ALA A 30 -18.76 -3.32 -12.08
N ARG A 31 -18.44 -2.15 -11.54
CA ARG A 31 -17.39 -1.27 -12.08
C ARG A 31 -16.09 -1.52 -11.32
N PHE A 32 -15.09 -2.00 -12.05
CA PHE A 32 -13.76 -2.25 -11.49
C PHE A 32 -12.87 -1.02 -11.56
N MET A 33 -12.09 -0.79 -10.50
CA MET A 33 -11.02 0.19 -10.47
C MET A 33 -9.89 -0.30 -9.55
N GLN A 34 -8.69 0.19 -9.81
CA GLN A 34 -7.53 -0.01 -8.93
C GLN A 34 -7.13 1.33 -8.31
N ALA A 35 -6.64 1.27 -7.08
CA ALA A 35 -6.08 2.43 -6.39
C ALA A 35 -4.81 2.01 -5.62
N TYR A 36 -3.97 2.99 -5.35
CA TYR A 36 -2.84 2.80 -4.45
C TYR A 36 -3.33 2.96 -3.02
N GLY A 37 -3.03 1.98 -2.18
CA GLY A 37 -3.51 1.92 -0.81
C GLY A 37 -2.43 1.49 0.17
N GLY A 38 -2.88 1.17 1.37
CA GLY A 38 -2.03 0.90 2.52
C GLY A 38 -1.91 2.11 3.45
N LYS A 39 -2.10 1.90 4.74
CA LYS A 39 -2.11 3.01 5.73
C LYS A 39 -0.77 3.73 5.78
N GLY A 40 0.36 3.00 5.71
CA GLY A 40 1.69 3.58 5.65
C GLY A 40 1.89 4.41 4.36
N ALA A 41 1.52 3.84 3.21
CA ALA A 41 1.63 4.54 1.93
C ALA A 41 0.81 5.84 1.90
N ASN A 42 -0.42 5.81 2.42
CA ASN A 42 -1.27 7.00 2.48
C ASN A 42 -0.65 8.10 3.36
N GLN A 43 -0.02 7.74 4.49
CA GLN A 43 0.69 8.69 5.34
C GLN A 43 1.92 9.27 4.64
N ALA A 44 2.72 8.44 3.97
CA ALA A 44 3.90 8.88 3.24
C ALA A 44 3.54 9.87 2.13
N VAL A 45 2.53 9.54 1.33
CA VAL A 45 2.03 10.42 0.26
C VAL A 45 1.48 11.73 0.82
N ALA A 46 0.69 11.68 1.90
CA ALA A 46 0.16 12.89 2.52
C ALA A 46 1.28 13.79 3.04
N ALA A 47 2.29 13.23 3.72
CA ALA A 47 3.43 13.99 4.23
C ALA A 47 4.26 14.61 3.10
N ALA A 48 4.51 13.87 2.01
CA ALA A 48 5.24 14.39 0.85
C ALA A 48 4.49 15.55 0.19
N ARG A 49 3.18 15.42 -0.02
CA ARG A 49 2.35 16.49 -0.59
C ARG A 49 2.27 17.74 0.28
N MET A 50 2.52 17.60 1.59
CA MET A 50 2.63 18.74 2.52
C MET A 50 4.04 19.33 2.61
N GLY A 51 4.97 18.90 1.73
CA GLY A 51 6.32 19.44 1.63
C GLY A 51 7.35 18.76 2.52
N GLY A 52 7.05 17.60 3.09
CA GLY A 52 8.03 16.79 3.82
C GLY A 52 9.02 16.09 2.88
N GLU A 53 10.27 15.96 3.30
CA GLU A 53 11.27 15.08 2.68
C GLU A 53 11.05 13.66 3.22
N VAL A 54 10.24 12.85 2.49
CA VAL A 54 9.76 11.57 3.00
C VAL A 54 10.61 10.41 2.49
N THR A 55 11.08 9.57 3.41
CA THR A 55 11.60 8.23 3.10
C THR A 55 10.54 7.19 3.51
N PHE A 56 10.13 6.34 2.57
CA PHE A 56 9.12 5.32 2.84
C PHE A 56 9.77 3.94 2.95
N VAL A 57 9.53 3.30 4.09
CA VAL A 57 10.00 1.96 4.43
C VAL A 57 8.81 1.02 4.41
N THR A 58 8.81 0.11 3.45
CA THR A 58 7.77 -0.89 3.28
C THR A 58 8.34 -2.13 2.60
N ALA A 59 7.57 -3.21 2.54
CA ALA A 59 7.92 -4.39 1.78
C ALA A 59 6.91 -4.62 0.65
N LEU A 60 7.41 -4.88 -0.54
CA LEU A 60 6.65 -5.19 -1.75
C LEU A 60 7.06 -6.55 -2.28
N GLY A 61 6.18 -7.22 -3.01
CA GLY A 61 6.50 -8.44 -3.72
C GLY A 61 7.40 -8.18 -4.94
N ASN A 62 7.95 -9.25 -5.50
CA ASN A 62 8.67 -9.17 -6.78
C ASN A 62 7.67 -9.35 -7.93
N ASP A 63 6.79 -8.37 -8.14
CA ASP A 63 5.70 -8.43 -9.10
C ASP A 63 5.47 -7.07 -9.81
N MET A 64 4.52 -7.06 -10.74
CA MET A 64 4.18 -5.84 -11.50
C MET A 64 3.66 -4.72 -10.60
N TYR A 65 2.97 -5.05 -9.50
CA TYR A 65 2.41 -4.07 -8.59
C TYR A 65 3.50 -3.32 -7.81
N ALA A 66 4.58 -4.01 -7.45
CA ALA A 66 5.75 -3.37 -6.84
C ALA A 66 6.32 -2.26 -7.72
N ASN A 67 6.44 -2.50 -9.03
CA ASN A 67 6.92 -1.50 -9.97
C ASN A 67 5.97 -0.30 -10.08
N MET A 68 4.66 -0.56 -10.16
CA MET A 68 3.63 0.49 -10.21
C MET A 68 3.66 1.36 -8.95
N LEU A 69 3.76 0.75 -7.77
CA LEU A 69 3.81 1.45 -6.49
C LEU A 69 5.09 2.27 -6.34
N LYS A 70 6.26 1.71 -6.69
CA LYS A 70 7.52 2.46 -6.67
C LYS A 70 7.49 3.66 -7.60
N GLU A 71 6.98 3.49 -8.82
CA GLU A 71 6.82 4.60 -9.77
C GLU A 71 5.89 5.69 -9.21
N HIS A 72 4.78 5.28 -8.58
CA HIS A 72 3.87 6.21 -7.93
C HIS A 72 4.57 7.00 -6.83
N TYR A 73 5.29 6.34 -5.93
CA TYR A 73 6.01 7.01 -4.84
C TYR A 73 7.10 7.96 -5.35
N CYS A 74 7.85 7.56 -6.37
CA CYS A 74 8.83 8.44 -7.02
C CYS A 74 8.17 9.71 -7.60
N LYS A 75 7.00 9.58 -8.24
CA LYS A 75 6.22 10.72 -8.75
C LYS A 75 5.75 11.67 -7.65
N GLU A 76 5.47 11.14 -6.46
CA GLU A 76 5.11 11.93 -5.27
C GLU A 76 6.34 12.53 -4.56
N GLY A 77 7.56 12.31 -5.09
CA GLY A 77 8.81 12.81 -4.50
C GLY A 77 9.28 12.07 -3.25
N ILE A 78 8.80 10.85 -3.05
CA ILE A 78 9.15 10.00 -1.91
C ILE A 78 10.43 9.22 -2.22
N VAL A 79 11.37 9.18 -1.27
CA VAL A 79 12.58 8.34 -1.34
C VAL A 79 12.19 6.88 -1.12
N THR A 80 12.54 6.03 -2.09
CA THR A 80 12.13 4.62 -2.15
C THR A 80 13.28 3.62 -1.96
N ASP A 81 14.48 4.09 -1.63
CA ASP A 81 15.69 3.27 -1.50
C ASP A 81 15.62 2.25 -0.36
N GLN A 82 14.71 2.49 0.61
CA GLN A 82 14.47 1.62 1.75
C GLN A 82 13.27 0.67 1.57
N ILE A 83 12.76 0.54 0.34
CA ILE A 83 11.72 -0.43 0.01
C ILE A 83 12.34 -1.80 -0.17
N ILE A 84 11.85 -2.78 0.59
CA ILE A 84 12.30 -4.16 0.57
C ILE A 84 11.50 -4.93 -0.47
N ILE A 85 12.19 -5.78 -1.26
CA ILE A 85 11.55 -6.68 -2.21
C ILE A 85 11.54 -8.10 -1.65
N ASP A 86 10.35 -8.61 -1.41
CA ASP A 86 10.11 -9.99 -1.01
C ASP A 86 9.91 -10.87 -2.26
N ASN A 87 10.77 -11.87 -2.42
CA ASN A 87 10.68 -12.81 -3.55
C ASN A 87 9.74 -13.99 -3.28
N GLN A 88 9.19 -14.11 -2.08
CA GLN A 88 8.36 -15.25 -1.68
C GLN A 88 6.86 -14.90 -1.59
N ASN A 89 6.55 -13.65 -1.26
CA ASN A 89 5.18 -13.17 -1.11
C ASN A 89 4.84 -12.10 -2.15
N PRO A 90 3.60 -12.08 -2.66
CA PRO A 90 3.15 -11.01 -3.56
C PRO A 90 3.01 -9.67 -2.81
N THR A 91 2.95 -8.60 -3.55
CA THR A 91 2.59 -7.27 -3.01
C THR A 91 1.23 -7.32 -2.31
N GLY A 92 1.11 -6.62 -1.18
CA GLY A 92 -0.13 -6.54 -0.41
C GLY A 92 -1.31 -6.06 -1.26
N THR A 93 -2.46 -6.71 -1.10
CA THR A 93 -3.66 -6.44 -1.89
C THR A 93 -4.88 -6.35 -0.99
N ALA A 94 -5.72 -5.34 -1.22
CA ALA A 94 -7.06 -5.26 -0.64
C ALA A 94 -8.11 -5.52 -1.72
N LEU A 95 -9.04 -6.43 -1.46
CA LEU A 95 -10.21 -6.69 -2.27
C LEU A 95 -11.39 -5.96 -1.64
N ILE A 96 -11.95 -5.00 -2.35
CA ILE A 96 -12.93 -4.06 -1.79
C ILE A 96 -14.20 -4.10 -2.65
N LEU A 97 -15.31 -4.43 -2.03
CA LEU A 97 -16.64 -4.27 -2.63
C LEU A 97 -17.29 -3.03 -2.01
N VAL A 98 -17.83 -2.16 -2.84
CA VAL A 98 -18.54 -0.94 -2.40
C VAL A 98 -19.93 -0.92 -3.04
N ALA A 99 -20.96 -0.97 -2.21
CA ALA A 99 -22.35 -0.89 -2.65
C ALA A 99 -22.79 0.56 -2.88
N GLU A 100 -23.90 0.75 -3.60
CA GLU A 100 -24.48 2.09 -3.88
C GLU A 100 -24.86 2.86 -2.60
N ASN A 101 -25.27 2.14 -1.55
CA ASN A 101 -25.58 2.73 -0.24
C ASN A 101 -24.34 3.09 0.61
N ALA A 102 -23.12 3.00 0.00
CA ALA A 102 -21.82 3.23 0.61
C ALA A 102 -21.38 2.18 1.65
N GLU A 103 -22.12 1.10 1.86
CA GLU A 103 -21.63 -0.06 2.59
C GLU A 103 -20.47 -0.70 1.84
N ASN A 104 -19.50 -1.26 2.56
CA ASN A 104 -18.36 -1.93 1.96
C ASN A 104 -18.03 -3.24 2.67
N CYS A 105 -17.34 -4.09 1.93
CA CYS A 105 -16.77 -5.33 2.44
C CYS A 105 -15.34 -5.43 1.93
N ILE A 106 -14.39 -5.66 2.84
CA ILE A 106 -12.96 -5.62 2.54
C ILE A 106 -12.28 -6.89 3.02
N ALA A 107 -11.53 -7.53 2.14
CA ALA A 107 -10.59 -8.59 2.49
C ALA A 107 -9.18 -8.13 2.16
N VAL A 108 -8.25 -8.24 3.11
CA VAL A 108 -6.85 -7.86 2.93
C VAL A 108 -5.97 -9.09 2.93
N ALA A 109 -5.22 -9.26 1.83
CA ALA A 109 -4.09 -10.18 1.76
C ALA A 109 -2.81 -9.37 2.05
N PRO A 110 -2.16 -9.55 3.21
CA PRO A 110 -1.02 -8.72 3.59
C PRO A 110 0.18 -8.90 2.67
N GLY A 111 0.38 -10.09 2.12
CA GLY A 111 1.50 -10.39 1.24
C GLY A 111 2.83 -9.97 1.86
N ALA A 112 3.66 -9.31 1.07
CA ALA A 112 4.99 -8.82 1.49
C ALA A 112 4.96 -7.84 2.67
N ASN A 113 3.85 -7.17 2.98
CA ASN A 113 3.77 -6.33 4.18
C ASN A 113 4.12 -7.11 5.47
N GLY A 114 3.81 -8.41 5.50
CA GLY A 114 4.15 -9.27 6.63
C GLY A 114 5.65 -9.62 6.76
N SER A 115 6.44 -9.30 5.75
CA SER A 115 7.86 -9.62 5.71
C SER A 115 8.75 -8.53 6.34
N LEU A 116 8.19 -7.36 6.65
CA LEU A 116 8.94 -6.31 7.33
C LEU A 116 9.26 -6.75 8.77
N SER A 117 10.55 -6.82 9.10
CA SER A 117 11.04 -7.33 10.36
C SER A 117 11.91 -6.31 11.11
N THR A 118 12.18 -6.58 12.39
CA THR A 118 13.10 -5.77 13.20
C THR A 118 14.49 -5.67 12.58
N ALA A 119 14.99 -6.75 11.97
CA ALA A 119 16.28 -6.74 11.29
C ALA A 119 16.34 -5.73 10.14
N HIS A 120 15.24 -5.54 9.40
CA HIS A 120 15.16 -4.51 8.36
C HIS A 120 15.18 -3.09 8.97
N ILE A 121 14.54 -2.90 10.12
CA ILE A 121 14.54 -1.61 10.83
C ILE A 121 15.94 -1.29 11.37
N GLU A 122 16.66 -2.28 11.89
CA GLU A 122 18.04 -2.11 12.34
C GLU A 122 18.98 -1.69 11.21
N GLN A 123 18.79 -2.21 10.00
CA GLN A 123 19.58 -1.83 8.82
C GLN A 123 19.40 -0.36 8.41
N ILE A 124 18.25 0.23 8.71
CA ILE A 124 17.97 1.64 8.40
C ILE A 124 18.13 2.58 9.61
N SER A 125 18.77 2.11 10.70
CA SER A 125 18.92 2.88 11.95
C SER A 125 19.46 4.30 11.70
N LYS A 126 20.48 4.43 10.84
CA LYS A 126 21.03 5.73 10.47
C LYS A 126 20.00 6.66 9.80
N THR A 127 19.15 6.13 8.93
CA THR A 127 18.07 6.90 8.29
C THR A 127 17.06 7.38 9.34
N LEU A 128 16.81 6.56 10.37
CA LEU A 128 15.92 6.91 11.47
C LEU A 128 16.52 7.98 12.37
N GLU A 129 17.83 7.89 12.69
CA GLU A 129 18.55 8.89 13.48
C GLU A 129 18.62 10.27 12.80
N ASP A 130 18.65 10.28 11.46
CA ASP A 130 18.72 11.51 10.66
C ASP A 130 17.32 12.15 10.43
N ALA A 131 16.23 11.55 10.92
CA ALA A 131 14.87 12.08 10.82
C ALA A 131 14.60 13.15 11.91
N ASP A 132 13.70 14.10 11.59
CA ASP A 132 13.30 15.19 12.51
C ASP A 132 12.30 14.74 13.58
#